data_7e5ab58d3ce33f272f1130b916f79748
#
_entry.id   7e5ab58d3ce33f272f1130b916f79748
#
_cell.length_a   1.000
_cell.length_b   1.000
_cell.length_c   1.000
_cell.angle_alpha   90.00
_cell.angle_beta   90.00
_cell.angle_gamma   90.00
#
_symmetry.space_group_name_H-M   'P 1'
#
loop_
_entity.id
_entity.type
_entity.pdbx_description
1 polymer ?
#
loop_
_entity_poly.entity_id
_entity_poly.type
_entity_poly.pdbx_seq_one_letter_code
_entity_poly.pdbx_strand_id
1 'polypeptide(L)'
;MHSYFPMLIWKFFDFLIIMEETPIVNGEMISDQTCISDKNMIHELDLKGYGEIENEKLFLKQFETLFLLYSKRLILKKGKKQIDFDTFMSICQKTDSDILTKFLIYRDLRNRGYVVKDGFGFGSDFRVYERGHFGEKGAKFLIFGLNEGQQEKMGSLQKKIEDITQMGKEPIIAVIERRGEVIYYKINRMNFYENKARLEESFQI
;
A
#
# COMPACT_ATOMS: atom_id res chain seq x y z
N MET A 1 32.68 4.05 31.53
CA MET A 1 31.82 5.14 31.01
C MET A 1 31.74 4.97 29.50
N HIS A 2 30.72 4.23 29.02
CA HIS A 2 30.48 4.05 27.58
C HIS A 2 29.28 4.92 27.19
N SER A 3 29.54 5.84 26.27
CA SER A 3 28.58 6.85 25.81
C SER A 3 27.50 6.22 24.95
N TYR A 4 26.27 6.19 25.46
CA TYR A 4 25.03 5.86 24.72
C TYR A 4 24.52 7.14 24.02
N PHE A 5 25.21 7.61 22.95
CA PHE A 5 24.76 8.80 22.24
C PHE A 5 25.09 8.76 20.75
N PRO A 6 24.47 7.87 19.96
CA PRO A 6 24.20 8.24 18.56
C PRO A 6 22.88 7.77 17.93
N MET A 7 22.06 6.92 18.61
CA MET A 7 20.90 6.32 17.91
C MET A 7 19.67 7.25 17.80
N LEU A 8 19.52 8.24 18.67
CA LEU A 8 18.42 9.22 18.61
C LEU A 8 18.64 10.28 17.53
N ILE A 9 19.87 10.65 17.25
CA ILE A 9 20.24 11.67 16.26
C ILE A 9 19.97 11.15 14.85
N TRP A 10 20.22 9.88 14.57
CA TRP A 10 19.92 9.28 13.26
C TRP A 10 18.40 9.20 12.97
N LYS A 11 17.58 8.87 13.97
CA LYS A 11 16.12 8.92 13.81
C LYS A 11 15.60 10.35 13.59
N PHE A 12 16.24 11.34 14.18
CA PHE A 12 15.90 12.75 13.97
C PHE A 12 16.37 13.26 12.60
N PHE A 13 17.51 12.78 12.11
CA PHE A 13 18.00 13.09 10.75
C PHE A 13 17.16 12.38 9.66
N ASP A 14 16.76 11.13 9.86
CA ASP A 14 15.83 10.45 8.96
C ASP A 14 14.45 11.14 8.93
N PHE A 15 13.99 11.68 10.06
CA PHE A 15 12.77 12.48 10.13
C PHE A 15 12.93 13.86 9.48
N LEU A 16 14.10 14.47 9.54
CA LEU A 16 14.38 15.76 8.89
C LEU A 16 14.58 15.61 7.36
N ILE A 17 15.16 14.52 6.89
CA ILE A 17 15.32 14.24 5.43
C ILE A 17 13.97 13.97 4.76
N ILE A 18 12.96 13.52 5.51
CA ILE A 18 11.59 13.33 5.00
C ILE A 18 10.82 14.65 4.92
N MET A 19 11.29 15.73 5.53
CA MET A 19 10.78 17.09 5.34
C MET A 19 11.47 17.82 4.16
N GLU A 20 11.75 17.14 3.03
CA GLU A 20 11.78 17.86 1.77
C GLU A 20 10.44 18.58 1.67
N GLU A 21 10.47 19.88 1.47
CA GLU A 21 9.30 20.72 1.22
C GLU A 21 8.61 20.22 -0.05
N THR A 22 7.82 19.15 0.12
CA THR A 22 7.02 18.67 -1.00
C THR A 22 5.95 19.70 -1.24
N PRO A 23 5.88 20.27 -2.43
CA PRO A 23 4.96 21.35 -2.73
C PRO A 23 3.53 20.94 -2.43
N ILE A 24 2.74 21.89 -1.94
CA ILE A 24 1.31 21.68 -1.70
C ILE A 24 0.62 21.59 -3.05
N VAL A 25 -0.02 20.47 -3.30
CA VAL A 25 -0.75 20.19 -4.52
C VAL A 25 -2.19 20.72 -4.41
N ASN A 26 -2.68 21.37 -5.48
CA ASN A 26 -4.10 21.72 -5.58
C ASN A 26 -4.82 20.66 -6.41
N GLY A 27 -5.87 20.08 -5.85
CA GLY A 27 -6.71 19.10 -6.51
C GLY A 27 -8.18 19.52 -6.54
N GLU A 28 -8.89 19.08 -7.55
CA GLU A 28 -10.33 19.25 -7.69
C GLU A 28 -11.03 17.90 -7.58
N MET A 29 -12.07 17.84 -6.76
CA MET A 29 -12.91 16.65 -6.63
C MET A 29 -13.92 16.60 -7.78
N ILE A 30 -13.78 15.61 -8.66
CA ILE A 30 -14.69 15.30 -9.76
C ILE A 30 -15.35 13.95 -9.44
N SER A 31 -16.66 13.97 -9.18
CA SER A 31 -17.39 12.81 -8.66
C SER A 31 -16.82 12.33 -7.33
N ASP A 32 -16.13 11.20 -7.31
CA ASP A 32 -15.48 10.56 -6.16
C ASP A 32 -13.95 10.46 -6.30
N GLN A 33 -13.38 11.03 -7.36
CA GLN A 33 -11.95 11.05 -7.63
C GLN A 33 -11.38 12.46 -7.49
N THR A 34 -10.08 12.52 -7.22
CA THR A 34 -9.33 13.77 -7.17
C THR A 34 -8.55 13.94 -8.47
N CYS A 35 -8.80 15.05 -9.15
CA CYS A 35 -8.14 15.43 -10.38
C CYS A 35 -7.12 16.55 -10.12
N ILE A 36 -5.92 16.39 -10.68
CA ILE A 36 -4.84 17.38 -10.66
C ILE A 36 -4.55 17.78 -12.11
N SER A 37 -4.53 19.11 -12.38
CA SER A 37 -4.37 19.67 -13.73
C SER A 37 -3.07 20.48 -13.91
N ASP A 38 -2.32 20.74 -12.83
CA ASP A 38 -1.04 21.42 -12.91
C ASP A 38 0.03 20.48 -13.46
N LYS A 39 0.61 20.84 -14.63
CA LYS A 39 1.57 19.98 -15.35
C LYS A 39 2.83 19.66 -14.55
N ASN A 40 3.33 20.61 -13.76
CA ASN A 40 4.53 20.38 -12.94
C ASN A 40 4.23 19.41 -11.80
N MET A 41 3.07 19.57 -11.15
CA MET A 41 2.63 18.69 -10.07
C MET A 41 2.29 17.29 -10.60
N ILE A 42 1.69 17.19 -11.78
CA ILE A 42 1.44 15.89 -12.44
C ILE A 42 2.75 15.12 -12.61
N HIS A 43 3.76 15.77 -13.20
CA HIS A 43 5.06 15.13 -13.42
C HIS A 43 5.72 14.68 -12.11
N GLU A 44 5.72 15.54 -11.10
CA GLU A 44 6.32 15.24 -9.80
C GLU A 44 5.60 14.07 -9.08
N LEU A 45 4.27 14.06 -9.11
CA LEU A 45 3.48 13.02 -8.49
C LEU A 45 3.60 11.69 -9.23
N ASP A 46 3.63 11.71 -10.56
CA ASP A 46 3.81 10.52 -11.39
C ASP A 46 5.17 9.86 -11.14
N LEU A 47 6.24 10.64 -11.08
CA LEU A 47 7.58 10.14 -10.70
C LEU A 47 7.59 9.48 -9.31
N LYS A 48 6.79 9.99 -8.38
CA LYS A 48 6.62 9.41 -7.04
C LYS A 48 5.59 8.26 -7.01
N GLY A 49 5.03 7.90 -8.16
CA GLY A 49 4.10 6.79 -8.34
C GLY A 49 2.69 7.06 -7.80
N TYR A 50 2.22 8.32 -7.79
CA TYR A 50 0.83 8.65 -7.48
C TYR A 50 -0.04 8.66 -8.73
N GLY A 51 -1.30 8.31 -8.56
CA GLY A 51 -2.37 8.46 -9.53
C GLY A 51 -2.15 7.74 -10.86
N GLU A 52 -3.03 8.03 -11.80
CA GLU A 52 -2.97 7.59 -13.20
C GLU A 52 -3.21 8.79 -14.11
N ILE A 53 -2.43 8.91 -15.18
CA ILE A 53 -2.55 10.03 -16.11
C ILE A 53 -3.55 9.65 -17.20
N GLU A 54 -4.62 10.45 -17.32
CA GLU A 54 -5.62 10.34 -18.35
C GLU A 54 -5.91 11.73 -18.93
N ASN A 55 -5.85 11.89 -20.25
CA ASN A 55 -6.13 13.16 -20.95
C ASN A 55 -5.38 14.37 -20.37
N GLU A 56 -4.08 14.24 -20.15
CA GLU A 56 -3.18 15.27 -19.58
C GLU A 56 -3.53 15.69 -18.13
N LYS A 57 -4.32 14.93 -17.42
CA LYS A 57 -4.67 15.11 -16.01
C LYS A 57 -4.28 13.92 -15.20
N LEU A 58 -3.94 14.15 -13.94
CA LEU A 58 -3.64 13.07 -12.99
C LEU A 58 -4.86 12.80 -12.10
N PHE A 59 -5.32 11.56 -12.09
CA PHE A 59 -6.42 11.11 -11.25
C PHE A 59 -5.87 10.27 -10.10
N LEU A 60 -6.11 10.75 -8.87
CA LEU A 60 -5.71 10.03 -7.66
C LEU A 60 -6.80 9.06 -7.22
N LYS A 61 -6.40 7.88 -6.78
CA LYS A 61 -7.30 6.95 -6.07
C LYS A 61 -7.68 7.52 -4.70
N GLN A 62 -8.77 7.03 -4.13
CA GLN A 62 -9.29 7.53 -2.85
C GLN A 62 -8.26 7.43 -1.71
N PHE A 63 -7.55 6.30 -1.60
CA PHE A 63 -6.52 6.11 -0.57
C PHE A 63 -5.28 7.01 -0.78
N GLU A 64 -4.94 7.37 -2.03
CA GLU A 64 -3.87 8.32 -2.34
C GLU A 64 -4.26 9.74 -1.94
N THR A 65 -5.50 10.13 -2.26
CA THR A 65 -6.07 11.42 -1.86
C THR A 65 -6.11 11.56 -0.33
N LEU A 66 -6.58 10.51 0.36
CA LEU A 66 -6.60 10.48 1.84
C LEU A 66 -5.19 10.63 2.42
N PHE A 67 -4.20 9.96 1.84
CA PHE A 67 -2.82 10.07 2.30
C PHE A 67 -2.25 11.49 2.12
N LEU A 68 -2.50 12.11 0.97
CA LEU A 68 -2.02 13.48 0.70
C LEU A 68 -2.74 14.53 1.56
N LEU A 69 -4.04 14.35 1.84
CA LEU A 69 -4.78 15.18 2.80
C LEU A 69 -4.25 15.00 4.24
N TYR A 70 -4.07 13.74 4.67
CA TYR A 70 -3.52 13.41 5.99
C TYR A 70 -2.12 14.01 6.22
N SER A 71 -1.28 13.95 5.20
CA SER A 71 0.08 14.52 5.24
C SER A 71 0.14 16.03 4.97
N LYS A 72 -1.02 16.70 4.82
CA LYS A 72 -1.16 18.13 4.54
C LYS A 72 -0.47 18.58 3.24
N ARG A 73 -0.36 17.67 2.28
CA ARG A 73 0.29 17.90 0.98
C ARG A 73 -0.70 18.16 -0.16
N LEU A 74 -1.99 18.11 0.12
CA LEU A 74 -3.07 18.33 -0.84
C LEU A 74 -4.09 19.32 -0.27
N ILE A 75 -4.43 20.33 -1.08
CA ILE A 75 -5.61 21.17 -0.89
C ILE A 75 -6.67 20.67 -1.88
N LEU A 76 -7.68 19.97 -1.36
CA LEU A 76 -8.77 19.43 -2.17
C LEU A 76 -9.96 20.39 -2.16
N LYS A 77 -10.52 20.67 -3.34
CA LYS A 77 -11.70 21.52 -3.49
C LYS A 77 -12.79 20.80 -4.28
N LYS A 78 -14.06 21.08 -3.93
CA LYS A 78 -15.23 20.73 -4.74
C LYS A 78 -15.96 22.04 -5.07
N GLY A 79 -15.74 22.55 -6.28
CA GLY A 79 -16.13 23.91 -6.63
C GLY A 79 -15.44 24.95 -5.73
N LYS A 80 -16.23 25.72 -4.97
CA LYS A 80 -15.70 26.75 -4.04
C LYS A 80 -15.40 26.22 -2.63
N LYS A 81 -15.84 24.99 -2.29
CA LYS A 81 -15.70 24.42 -0.94
C LYS A 81 -14.44 23.61 -0.84
N GLN A 82 -13.62 23.87 0.18
CA GLN A 82 -12.48 23.02 0.54
C GLN A 82 -12.99 21.77 1.28
N ILE A 83 -12.39 20.63 0.96
CA ILE A 83 -12.70 19.32 1.56
C ILE A 83 -11.49 18.90 2.40
N ASP A 84 -11.73 18.66 3.67
CA ASP A 84 -10.73 18.13 4.59
C ASP A 84 -10.71 16.60 4.61
N PHE A 85 -9.77 16.03 5.38
CA PHE A 85 -9.58 14.58 5.49
C PHE A 85 -10.85 13.88 5.98
N ASP A 86 -11.48 14.37 7.05
CA ASP A 86 -12.63 13.70 7.68
C ASP A 86 -13.85 13.72 6.78
N THR A 87 -14.08 14.85 6.11
CA THR A 87 -15.15 15.00 5.12
C THR A 87 -14.93 14.05 3.95
N PHE A 88 -13.70 13.97 3.41
CA PHE A 88 -13.38 13.09 2.29
C PHE A 88 -13.46 11.62 2.69
N MET A 89 -12.95 11.23 3.86
CA MET A 89 -13.09 9.88 4.42
C MET A 89 -14.56 9.47 4.50
N SER A 90 -15.43 10.34 5.04
CA SER A 90 -16.86 10.08 5.16
C SER A 90 -17.56 9.92 3.80
N ILE A 91 -17.07 10.59 2.75
CA ILE A 91 -17.57 10.40 1.38
C ILE A 91 -17.13 9.03 0.85
N CYS A 92 -15.86 8.68 1.00
CA CYS A 92 -15.30 7.43 0.49
C CYS A 92 -15.93 6.19 1.17
N GLN A 93 -16.20 6.24 2.46
CA GLN A 93 -16.82 5.14 3.21
C GLN A 93 -18.23 4.76 2.71
N LYS A 94 -18.91 5.66 1.99
CA LYS A 94 -20.23 5.36 1.40
C LYS A 94 -20.13 4.46 0.17
N THR A 95 -18.99 4.48 -0.51
CA THR A 95 -18.75 3.74 -1.76
C THR A 95 -17.80 2.54 -1.56
N ASP A 96 -16.91 2.62 -0.57
CA ASP A 96 -15.94 1.56 -0.24
C ASP A 96 -15.88 1.36 1.28
N SER A 97 -16.45 0.27 1.78
CA SER A 97 -16.44 -0.08 3.21
C SER A 97 -15.03 -0.34 3.74
N ASP A 98 -14.10 -0.73 2.88
CA ASP A 98 -12.74 -1.12 3.22
C ASP A 98 -11.73 0.04 3.06
N ILE A 99 -12.21 1.23 2.72
CA ILE A 99 -11.35 2.39 2.46
C ILE A 99 -10.44 2.75 3.63
N LEU A 100 -10.91 2.60 4.87
CA LEU A 100 -10.08 2.85 6.06
C LEU A 100 -8.93 1.85 6.14
N THR A 101 -9.20 0.57 5.91
CA THR A 101 -8.21 -0.50 5.84
C THR A 101 -7.17 -0.20 4.77
N LYS A 102 -7.63 0.12 3.55
CA LYS A 102 -6.77 0.50 2.43
C LYS A 102 -5.92 1.73 2.75
N PHE A 103 -6.51 2.76 3.35
CA PHE A 103 -5.77 3.97 3.75
C PHE A 103 -4.68 3.67 4.78
N LEU A 104 -4.95 2.86 5.81
CA LEU A 104 -3.99 2.53 6.85
C LEU A 104 -2.79 1.76 6.28
N ILE A 105 -3.03 0.77 5.44
CA ILE A 105 -1.98 0.00 4.75
C ILE A 105 -1.19 0.91 3.81
N TYR A 106 -1.87 1.69 2.98
CA TYR A 106 -1.22 2.62 2.06
C TYR A 106 -0.32 3.61 2.79
N ARG A 107 -0.82 4.25 3.85
CA ARG A 107 -0.07 5.18 4.69
C ARG A 107 1.19 4.54 5.28
N ASP A 108 1.07 3.34 5.85
CA ASP A 108 2.22 2.66 6.45
C ASP A 108 3.30 2.33 5.43
N LEU A 109 2.93 1.80 4.26
CA LEU A 109 3.86 1.46 3.18
C LEU A 109 4.53 2.71 2.59
N ARG A 110 3.76 3.79 2.37
CA ARG A 110 4.32 5.06 1.86
C ARG A 110 5.30 5.69 2.85
N ASN A 111 4.98 5.65 4.14
CA ASN A 111 5.87 6.14 5.20
C ASN A 111 7.17 5.32 5.30
N ARG A 112 7.13 4.04 4.89
CA ARG A 112 8.33 3.19 4.78
C ARG A 112 9.07 3.40 3.45
N GLY A 113 8.64 4.31 2.57
CA GLY A 113 9.30 4.65 1.30
C GLY A 113 9.01 3.69 0.14
N TYR A 114 7.96 2.87 0.23
CA TYR A 114 7.52 2.05 -0.90
C TYR A 114 6.63 2.83 -1.86
N VAL A 115 6.71 2.52 -3.14
CA VAL A 115 5.69 2.94 -4.10
C VAL A 115 4.58 1.89 -4.12
N VAL A 116 3.36 2.37 -3.95
CA VAL A 116 2.15 1.55 -3.80
C VAL A 116 1.14 2.00 -4.84
N LYS A 117 0.63 1.06 -5.61
CA LYS A 117 -0.43 1.27 -6.60
C LYS A 117 -1.64 0.38 -6.27
N ASP A 118 -2.77 0.71 -6.84
CA ASP A 118 -3.99 -0.11 -6.78
C ASP A 118 -3.71 -1.54 -7.23
N GLY A 119 -4.35 -2.51 -6.59
CA GLY A 119 -4.18 -3.93 -6.92
C GLY A 119 -4.61 -4.25 -8.34
N PHE A 120 -3.96 -5.22 -8.97
CA PHE A 120 -4.24 -5.63 -10.33
C PHE A 120 -4.67 -7.09 -10.38
N GLY A 121 -5.98 -7.31 -10.37
CA GLY A 121 -6.53 -8.66 -10.42
C GLY A 121 -6.31 -9.49 -9.14
N PHE A 122 -6.70 -10.76 -9.16
CA PHE A 122 -6.55 -11.73 -8.05
C PHE A 122 -7.14 -11.29 -6.70
N GLY A 123 -7.89 -10.16 -6.66
CA GLY A 123 -8.47 -9.60 -5.43
C GLY A 123 -7.45 -9.03 -4.45
N SER A 124 -6.23 -8.68 -4.93
CA SER A 124 -5.27 -7.92 -4.12
C SER A 124 -5.68 -6.45 -4.03
N ASP A 125 -5.46 -5.84 -2.86
CA ASP A 125 -5.73 -4.42 -2.65
C ASP A 125 -4.64 -3.54 -3.24
N PHE A 126 -3.37 -4.01 -3.14
CA PHE A 126 -2.22 -3.24 -3.59
C PHE A 126 -1.18 -4.09 -4.32
N ARG A 127 -0.52 -3.45 -5.28
CA ARG A 127 0.77 -3.85 -5.84
C ARG A 127 1.85 -2.91 -5.33
N VAL A 128 2.94 -3.46 -4.81
CA VAL A 128 4.00 -2.70 -4.15
C VAL A 128 5.32 -2.94 -4.86
N TYR A 129 6.01 -1.85 -5.14
CA TYR A 129 7.31 -1.83 -5.81
C TYR A 129 8.42 -1.79 -4.77
N GLU A 130 9.50 -2.49 -5.04
CA GLU A 130 10.71 -2.41 -4.23
C GLU A 130 11.27 -0.98 -4.25
N ARG A 131 11.85 -0.54 -3.13
CA ARG A 131 12.37 0.83 -3.01
C ARG A 131 13.41 1.11 -4.11
N GLY A 132 13.27 2.26 -4.77
CA GLY A 132 14.15 2.69 -5.84
C GLY A 132 13.93 1.99 -7.21
N HIS A 133 12.97 1.06 -7.32
CA HIS A 133 12.76 0.32 -8.56
C HIS A 133 11.45 0.67 -9.30
N PHE A 134 10.70 1.65 -8.82
CA PHE A 134 9.52 2.12 -9.53
C PHE A 134 9.90 2.76 -10.87
N GLY A 135 9.22 2.35 -11.94
CA GLY A 135 9.55 2.76 -13.31
C GLY A 135 10.60 1.88 -14.01
N GLU A 136 11.44 1.16 -13.26
CA GLU A 136 12.47 0.26 -13.81
C GLU A 136 12.05 -1.22 -13.80
N LYS A 137 11.40 -1.64 -12.71
CA LYS A 137 10.96 -3.03 -12.51
C LYS A 137 9.48 -3.08 -12.17
N GLY A 138 8.85 -4.21 -12.47
CA GLY A 138 7.48 -4.46 -12.06
C GLY A 138 7.32 -4.57 -10.53
N ALA A 139 6.09 -4.46 -10.05
CA ALA A 139 5.77 -4.65 -8.63
C ALA A 139 6.25 -6.02 -8.15
N LYS A 140 6.82 -6.07 -6.96
CA LYS A 140 7.34 -7.31 -6.34
C LYS A 140 6.29 -7.97 -5.45
N PHE A 141 5.57 -7.16 -4.67
CA PHE A 141 4.61 -7.66 -3.68
C PHE A 141 3.18 -7.37 -4.12
N LEU A 142 2.28 -8.34 -3.86
CA LEU A 142 0.83 -8.15 -3.93
C LEU A 142 0.26 -8.30 -2.53
N ILE A 143 -0.47 -7.27 -2.07
CA ILE A 143 -0.94 -7.17 -0.69
C ILE A 143 -2.44 -7.32 -0.62
N PHE A 144 -2.89 -8.13 0.34
CA PHE A 144 -4.28 -8.29 0.76
C PHE A 144 -4.44 -7.68 2.14
N GLY A 145 -5.35 -6.72 2.29
CA GLY A 145 -5.69 -6.12 3.56
C GLY A 145 -6.76 -6.92 4.29
N LEU A 146 -6.54 -7.18 5.56
CA LEU A 146 -7.52 -7.80 6.44
C LEU A 146 -7.62 -7.01 7.74
N ASN A 147 -8.83 -6.89 8.26
CA ASN A 147 -9.05 -6.40 9.62
C ASN A 147 -9.00 -7.56 10.61
N GLU A 148 -8.52 -7.32 11.81
CA GLU A 148 -8.55 -8.29 12.90
C GLU A 148 -9.98 -8.82 13.11
N GLY A 149 -10.13 -10.14 13.09
CA GLY A 149 -11.43 -10.81 13.21
C GLY A 149 -12.21 -11.01 11.92
N GLN A 150 -11.72 -10.53 10.79
CA GLN A 150 -12.30 -10.81 9.47
C GLN A 150 -11.99 -12.26 9.06
N GLN A 151 -13.02 -12.98 8.59
CA GLN A 151 -12.85 -14.36 8.14
C GLN A 151 -12.68 -14.41 6.62
N GLU A 152 -11.56 -14.96 6.17
CA GLU A 152 -11.33 -15.30 4.77
C GLU A 152 -11.48 -16.80 4.54
N LYS A 153 -12.07 -17.18 3.39
CA LYS A 153 -12.19 -18.60 3.02
C LYS A 153 -10.81 -19.12 2.57
N MET A 154 -10.23 -20.02 3.34
CA MET A 154 -8.89 -20.60 3.08
C MET A 154 -8.70 -21.11 1.65
N GLY A 155 -9.70 -21.75 1.05
CA GLY A 155 -9.58 -22.28 -0.32
C GLY A 155 -9.45 -21.19 -1.39
N SER A 156 -10.13 -20.04 -1.23
CA SER A 156 -9.99 -18.90 -2.14
C SER A 156 -8.65 -18.22 -1.99
N LEU A 157 -8.16 -18.10 -0.76
CA LEU A 157 -6.87 -17.51 -0.45
C LEU A 157 -5.72 -18.35 -1.01
N GLN A 158 -5.79 -19.70 -0.84
CA GLN A 158 -4.78 -20.60 -1.38
C GLN A 158 -4.63 -20.45 -2.90
N LYS A 159 -5.72 -20.43 -3.65
CA LYS A 159 -5.68 -20.26 -5.11
C LYS A 159 -5.05 -18.91 -5.48
N LYS A 160 -5.43 -17.82 -4.82
CA LYS A 160 -4.84 -16.49 -5.05
C LYS A 160 -3.32 -16.52 -4.81
N ILE A 161 -2.85 -17.16 -3.73
CA ILE A 161 -1.43 -17.27 -3.41
C ILE A 161 -0.68 -18.07 -4.49
N GLU A 162 -1.25 -19.18 -4.96
CA GLU A 162 -0.65 -19.99 -6.02
C GLU A 162 -0.51 -19.20 -7.32
N ASP A 163 -1.57 -18.53 -7.76
CA ASP A 163 -1.59 -17.70 -8.96
C ASP A 163 -0.53 -16.60 -8.89
N ILE A 164 -0.43 -15.89 -7.75
CA ILE A 164 0.54 -14.82 -7.53
C ILE A 164 1.97 -15.35 -7.54
N THR A 165 2.21 -16.48 -6.91
CA THR A 165 3.54 -17.11 -6.85
C THR A 165 4.00 -17.58 -8.24
N GLN A 166 3.09 -18.12 -9.05
CA GLN A 166 3.38 -18.49 -10.44
C GLN A 166 3.76 -17.29 -11.32
N MET A 167 3.24 -16.10 -11.00
CA MET A 167 3.63 -14.85 -11.67
C MET A 167 4.99 -14.30 -11.20
N GLY A 168 5.71 -15.00 -10.32
CA GLY A 168 6.96 -14.52 -9.74
C GLY A 168 6.80 -13.34 -8.78
N LYS A 169 5.60 -13.17 -8.20
CA LYS A 169 5.30 -12.15 -7.19
C LYS A 169 5.24 -12.75 -5.80
N GLU A 170 5.40 -11.92 -4.79
CA GLU A 170 5.34 -12.32 -3.40
C GLU A 170 3.98 -11.90 -2.79
N PRO A 171 3.12 -12.85 -2.40
CA PRO A 171 1.86 -12.55 -1.72
C PRO A 171 2.13 -12.18 -0.26
N ILE A 172 1.49 -11.10 0.19
CA ILE A 172 1.58 -10.58 1.56
C ILE A 172 0.17 -10.33 2.08
N ILE A 173 -0.11 -10.76 3.29
CA ILE A 173 -1.30 -10.34 4.03
C ILE A 173 -0.90 -9.22 4.98
N ALA A 174 -1.62 -8.09 4.90
CA ALA A 174 -1.53 -6.98 5.82
C ALA A 174 -2.71 -7.02 6.77
N VAL A 175 -2.46 -7.30 8.04
CA VAL A 175 -3.48 -7.34 9.09
C VAL A 175 -3.46 -6.03 9.85
N ILE A 176 -4.62 -5.40 10.00
CA ILE A 176 -4.80 -4.22 10.81
C ILE A 176 -5.31 -4.64 12.18
N GLU A 177 -4.50 -4.38 13.21
CA GLU A 177 -4.85 -4.61 14.59
C GLU A 177 -5.79 -3.52 15.12
N ARG A 178 -6.44 -3.78 16.26
CA ARG A 178 -7.39 -2.85 16.91
C ARG A 178 -6.83 -1.46 17.19
N ARG A 179 -5.50 -1.33 17.33
CA ARG A 179 -4.81 -0.05 17.54
C ARG A 179 -4.51 0.69 16.24
N GLY A 180 -4.85 0.11 15.07
CA GLY A 180 -4.57 0.68 13.75
C GLY A 180 -3.12 0.49 13.30
N GLU A 181 -2.38 -0.43 13.94
CA GLU A 181 -1.07 -0.88 13.50
C GLU A 181 -1.23 -1.91 12.38
N VAL A 182 -0.27 -1.93 11.44
CA VAL A 182 -0.30 -2.86 10.30
C VAL A 182 0.82 -3.87 10.46
N ILE A 183 0.44 -5.17 10.51
CA ILE A 183 1.38 -6.29 10.55
C ILE A 183 1.36 -7.00 9.21
N TYR A 184 2.53 -7.28 8.66
CA TYR A 184 2.68 -7.91 7.35
C TYR A 184 3.14 -9.36 7.50
N TYR A 185 2.39 -10.28 6.90
CA TYR A 185 2.70 -11.70 6.85
C TYR A 185 3.03 -12.10 5.42
N LYS A 186 4.27 -12.54 5.19
CA LYS A 186 4.65 -13.16 3.93
C LYS A 186 4.15 -14.60 3.92
N ILE A 187 3.43 -14.98 2.87
CA ILE A 187 2.86 -16.31 2.74
C ILE A 187 3.64 -17.09 1.69
N ASN A 188 4.09 -18.27 2.07
CA ASN A 188 4.74 -19.21 1.19
C ASN A 188 4.08 -20.59 1.31
N ARG A 189 4.01 -21.31 0.18
CA ARG A 189 3.63 -22.71 0.19
C ARG A 189 4.81 -23.53 0.69
N MET A 190 4.60 -24.31 1.75
CA MET A 190 5.55 -25.33 2.19
C MET A 190 5.09 -26.68 1.66
N ASN A 191 5.94 -27.35 0.89
CA ASN A 191 5.74 -28.74 0.52
C ASN A 191 6.57 -29.60 1.45
N PHE A 192 5.92 -30.41 2.26
CA PHE A 192 6.60 -31.48 2.98
C PHE A 192 6.77 -32.64 2.01
N TYR A 193 8.00 -32.91 1.59
CA TYR A 193 8.29 -34.12 0.84
C TYR A 193 8.13 -35.32 1.82
N GLU A 194 7.11 -36.14 1.61
CA GLU A 194 7.10 -37.47 2.22
C GLU A 194 8.27 -38.24 1.62
N ASN A 195 9.29 -38.54 2.44
CA ASN A 195 10.33 -39.49 2.11
C ASN A 195 9.69 -40.89 2.10
N LYS A 196 9.02 -41.26 1.01
CA LYS A 196 8.49 -42.62 0.81
C LYS A 196 9.58 -43.70 0.90
N ALA A 197 10.84 -43.35 0.67
CA ALA A 197 11.97 -44.27 0.78
C ALA A 197 12.27 -44.78 2.21
N ARG A 198 11.76 -44.11 3.25
CA ARG A 198 12.07 -44.53 4.65
C ARG A 198 11.05 -45.48 5.25
N LEU A 199 9.88 -45.65 4.65
CA LEU A 199 8.84 -46.55 5.14
C LEU A 199 8.96 -47.95 4.58
N GLU A 200 9.63 -48.16 3.45
CA GLU A 200 9.81 -49.50 2.87
C GLU A 200 10.95 -50.30 3.53
N GLU A 201 11.94 -49.64 4.15
CA GLU A 201 13.04 -50.31 4.86
C GLU A 201 12.65 -50.80 6.28
N SER A 202 11.54 -50.32 6.85
CA SER A 202 11.12 -50.70 8.20
C SER A 202 10.16 -51.89 8.27
N PHE A 203 9.78 -52.49 7.14
CA PHE A 203 8.87 -53.62 7.05
C PHE A 203 9.49 -54.90 6.45
N GLN A 204 10.82 -54.98 6.32
CA GLN A 204 11.51 -56.24 6.04
C GLN A 204 12.01 -56.85 7.35
N ILE A 205 11.10 -57.59 8.01
CA ILE A 205 11.44 -58.65 9.01
C ILE A 205 10.79 -59.92 8.52
#